data_443699b1ee951282533bb77da4472b04
#
_entry.id   443699b1ee951282533bb77da4472b04
#
_cell.length_a   1.000
_cell.length_b   1.000
_cell.length_c   1.000
_cell.angle_alpha   90.00
_cell.angle_beta   90.00
_cell.angle_gamma   90.00
#
_symmetry.space_group_name_H-M   'P 1'
#
loop_
_entity.id
_entity.type
_entity.pdbx_description
1 polymer ?
#
loop_
_entity_poly.entity_id
_entity_poly.type
_entity_poly.pdbx_seq_one_letter_code
_entity_poly.pdbx_strand_id
1 'polypeptide(L)'
;MSKKAIEIANEYNLEIQILEEDDCLRLGMGAYLAVAKGSNLKPKFIHITYRPENSVSYKIALVGKGLTFDSGGYNLKVGASQIEMMKYDMGGSAAVLGAAKAIGALKPKGVEIHFIVAACENMINGLAMHPGDVITASNGKTIEVNNTDAEGRLTLADALTYASNLKPNTIIDLATL
;
A
#
# COMPACT_ATOMS: atom_id res chain seq x y z
N MET A 1 -3.21 -2.65 -10.99
CA MET A 1 -3.93 -2.30 -9.76
C MET A 1 -4.57 -0.91 -9.86
N SER A 2 -3.85 0.18 -10.14
CA SER A 2 -4.41 1.55 -10.26
C SER A 2 -5.58 1.68 -11.25
N LYS A 3 -5.50 1.06 -12.43
CA LYS A 3 -6.64 1.04 -13.38
C LYS A 3 -7.91 0.49 -12.73
N LYS A 4 -7.81 -0.63 -11.98
CA LYS A 4 -8.97 -1.22 -11.30
C LYS A 4 -9.50 -0.34 -10.18
N ALA A 5 -8.63 0.34 -9.45
CA ALA A 5 -9.01 1.32 -8.44
C ALA A 5 -9.80 2.50 -9.05
N ILE A 6 -9.33 3.01 -10.20
CA ILE A 6 -10.03 4.09 -10.95
C ILE A 6 -11.39 3.61 -11.45
N GLU A 7 -11.49 2.39 -12.00
CA GLU A 7 -12.77 1.81 -12.42
C GLU A 7 -13.78 1.76 -11.26
N ILE A 8 -13.35 1.26 -10.09
CA ILE A 8 -14.19 1.20 -8.89
C ILE A 8 -14.61 2.61 -8.44
N ALA A 9 -13.67 3.54 -8.38
CA ALA A 9 -13.97 4.91 -7.97
C ALA A 9 -14.99 5.57 -8.90
N ASN A 10 -14.84 5.41 -10.20
CA ASN A 10 -15.77 5.97 -11.20
C ASN A 10 -17.14 5.29 -11.14
N GLU A 11 -17.20 3.95 -11.01
CA GLU A 11 -18.45 3.17 -10.95
C GLU A 11 -19.34 3.60 -9.77
N TYR A 12 -18.71 3.94 -8.62
CA TYR A 12 -19.44 4.27 -7.38
C TYR A 12 -19.33 5.74 -6.96
N ASN A 13 -18.77 6.60 -7.82
CA ASN A 13 -18.58 8.03 -7.54
C ASN A 13 -17.80 8.27 -6.24
N LEU A 14 -16.69 7.55 -6.06
CA LEU A 14 -15.75 7.71 -4.95
C LEU A 14 -14.65 8.70 -5.34
N GLU A 15 -14.14 9.44 -4.37
CA GLU A 15 -12.94 10.24 -4.57
C GLU A 15 -11.73 9.30 -4.72
N ILE A 16 -10.84 9.60 -5.67
CA ILE A 16 -9.60 8.82 -5.85
C ILE A 16 -8.41 9.73 -6.08
N GLN A 17 -7.31 9.41 -5.45
CA GLN A 17 -5.99 10.00 -5.67
C GLN A 17 -4.98 8.88 -5.93
N ILE A 18 -4.20 9.03 -7.00
CA ILE A 18 -3.06 8.17 -7.30
C ILE A 18 -1.81 9.03 -7.11
N LEU A 19 -1.03 8.72 -6.09
CA LEU A 19 0.26 9.36 -5.87
C LEU A 19 1.31 8.62 -6.69
N GLU A 20 2.02 9.38 -7.51
CA GLU A 20 3.15 8.90 -8.29
C GLU A 20 4.43 8.86 -7.44
N GLU A 21 5.51 8.33 -7.98
CA GLU A 21 6.80 8.23 -7.28
C GLU A 21 7.26 9.57 -6.70
N ASP A 22 7.16 10.65 -7.48
CA ASP A 22 7.57 12.00 -7.05
C ASP A 22 6.68 12.54 -5.92
N ASP A 23 5.39 12.19 -5.90
CA ASP A 23 4.48 12.56 -4.81
C ASP A 23 4.89 11.84 -3.52
N CYS A 24 5.17 10.53 -3.62
CA CYS A 24 5.63 9.73 -2.51
C CYS A 24 6.98 10.23 -1.97
N LEU A 25 7.87 10.68 -2.86
CA LEU A 25 9.15 11.27 -2.48
C LEU A 25 8.95 12.57 -1.69
N ARG A 26 8.06 13.46 -2.16
CA ARG A 26 7.71 14.70 -1.45
C ARG A 26 7.08 14.45 -0.07
N LEU A 27 6.36 13.35 0.08
CA LEU A 27 5.78 12.92 1.36
C LEU A 27 6.79 12.18 2.27
N GLY A 28 8.03 12.01 1.82
CA GLY A 28 9.08 11.34 2.59
C GLY A 28 8.85 9.84 2.78
N MET A 29 8.11 9.17 1.89
CA MET A 29 7.78 7.74 1.98
C MET A 29 8.99 6.86 1.64
N GLY A 30 10.09 7.01 2.39
CA GLY A 30 11.36 6.36 2.08
C GLY A 30 11.35 4.85 2.28
N ALA A 31 10.55 4.32 3.20
CA ALA A 31 10.42 2.88 3.42
C ALA A 31 9.69 2.21 2.23
N TYR A 32 8.59 2.79 1.77
CA TYR A 32 7.87 2.32 0.58
C TYR A 32 8.72 2.41 -0.69
N LEU A 33 9.37 3.55 -0.90
CA LEU A 33 10.19 3.79 -2.09
C LEU A 33 11.45 2.91 -2.11
N ALA A 34 12.01 2.55 -0.94
CA ALA A 34 13.16 1.64 -0.88
C ALA A 34 12.83 0.25 -1.45
N VAL A 35 11.63 -0.27 -1.17
CA VAL A 35 11.15 -1.53 -1.77
C VAL A 35 11.00 -1.38 -3.28
N ALA A 36 10.38 -0.28 -3.73
CA ALA A 36 10.10 -0.06 -5.15
C ALA A 36 11.34 0.11 -6.04
N LYS A 37 12.48 0.53 -5.49
CA LYS A 37 13.74 0.77 -6.24
C LYS A 37 14.25 -0.46 -7.00
N GLY A 38 13.90 -1.65 -6.56
CA GLY A 38 14.30 -2.90 -7.21
C GLY A 38 13.58 -3.16 -8.54
N SER A 39 12.50 -2.46 -8.86
CA SER A 39 11.71 -2.65 -10.07
C SER A 39 11.87 -1.50 -11.07
N ASN A 40 11.77 -1.81 -12.36
CA ASN A 40 11.62 -0.81 -13.42
C ASN A 40 10.18 -0.26 -13.52
N LEU A 41 9.21 -0.92 -12.88
CA LEU A 41 7.83 -0.46 -12.81
C LEU A 41 7.69 0.56 -11.69
N LYS A 42 7.18 1.75 -12.03
CA LYS A 42 7.00 2.83 -11.06
C LYS A 42 5.95 2.49 -10.02
N PRO A 43 6.20 2.78 -8.74
CA PRO A 43 5.22 2.56 -7.67
C PRO A 43 3.98 3.43 -7.86
N LYS A 44 2.86 2.97 -7.33
CA LYS A 44 1.57 3.69 -7.33
C LYS A 44 0.97 3.62 -5.93
N PHE A 45 0.90 4.76 -5.26
CA PHE A 45 0.20 4.82 -3.99
C PHE A 45 -1.24 5.26 -4.24
N ILE A 46 -2.19 4.41 -3.88
CA ILE A 46 -3.61 4.56 -4.22
C ILE A 46 -4.38 4.94 -2.97
N HIS A 47 -5.16 5.99 -3.03
CA HIS A 47 -6.05 6.40 -1.96
C HIS A 47 -7.45 6.66 -2.52
N ILE A 48 -8.42 5.83 -2.13
CA ILE A 48 -9.84 6.03 -2.42
C ILE A 48 -10.54 6.49 -1.15
N THR A 49 -11.47 7.43 -1.28
CA THR A 49 -12.28 7.91 -0.15
C THR A 49 -13.76 7.76 -0.46
N TYR A 50 -14.46 7.09 0.43
CA TYR A 50 -15.91 7.12 0.52
C TYR A 50 -16.35 8.19 1.53
N ARG A 51 -17.19 9.13 1.10
CA ARG A 51 -17.84 10.10 1.98
C ARG A 51 -19.35 9.88 1.96
N PRO A 52 -20.00 9.76 3.14
CA PRO A 52 -21.45 9.67 3.19
C PRO A 52 -22.09 11.03 2.85
N GLU A 53 -23.33 11.01 2.34
CA GLU A 53 -24.10 12.24 2.07
C GLU A 53 -24.51 13.01 3.33
N ASN A 54 -24.52 12.34 4.47
CA ASN A 54 -24.86 12.92 5.78
C ASN A 54 -23.60 13.20 6.61
N SER A 55 -23.80 13.76 7.82
CA SER A 55 -22.71 14.08 8.74
C SER A 55 -21.87 12.85 9.08
N VAL A 56 -20.54 13.03 9.10
CA VAL A 56 -19.56 12.00 9.48
C VAL A 56 -19.44 11.96 11.01
N SER A 57 -19.74 10.81 11.61
CA SER A 57 -19.55 10.55 13.05
C SER A 57 -18.37 9.61 13.33
N TYR A 58 -17.91 8.85 12.33
CA TYR A 58 -16.83 7.90 12.46
C TYR A 58 -15.98 7.85 11.19
N LYS A 59 -14.66 7.64 11.34
CA LYS A 59 -13.72 7.58 10.24
C LYS A 59 -12.89 6.31 10.34
N ILE A 60 -12.76 5.56 9.24
CA ILE A 60 -12.00 4.31 9.15
C ILE A 60 -10.98 4.42 8.04
N ALA A 61 -9.79 3.87 8.25
CA ALA A 61 -8.82 3.63 7.20
C ALA A 61 -8.56 2.12 7.05
N LEU A 62 -8.70 1.61 5.83
CA LEU A 62 -8.35 0.26 5.45
C LEU A 62 -7.07 0.33 4.62
N VAL A 63 -6.01 -0.35 5.05
CA VAL A 63 -4.69 -0.30 4.43
C VAL A 63 -4.33 -1.69 3.91
N GLY A 64 -3.99 -1.81 2.63
CA GLY A 64 -3.69 -3.08 1.99
C GLY A 64 -2.24 -3.21 1.52
N LYS A 65 -1.55 -4.30 1.90
CA LYS A 65 -0.29 -4.70 1.26
C LYS A 65 -0.53 -4.92 -0.23
N GLY A 66 0.28 -4.27 -1.07
CA GLY A 66 0.09 -4.20 -2.51
C GLY A 66 1.29 -4.61 -3.35
N LEU A 67 2.06 -5.62 -2.90
CA LEU A 67 3.17 -6.15 -3.68
C LEU A 67 2.63 -6.92 -4.88
N THR A 68 2.76 -6.35 -6.09
CA THR A 68 2.24 -6.99 -7.32
C THR A 68 3.11 -8.15 -7.76
N PHE A 69 4.34 -8.18 -7.31
CA PHE A 69 5.23 -9.34 -7.30
C PHE A 69 6.29 -9.18 -6.21
N ASP A 70 6.59 -10.27 -5.51
CA ASP A 70 7.63 -10.31 -4.47
C ASP A 70 8.65 -11.41 -4.78
N SER A 71 9.84 -11.00 -5.23
CA SER A 71 10.97 -11.92 -5.44
C SER A 71 11.72 -12.24 -4.16
N GLY A 72 11.45 -11.51 -3.07
CA GLY A 72 12.27 -11.48 -1.85
C GLY A 72 13.40 -10.44 -1.91
N GLY A 73 13.63 -9.83 -3.06
CA GLY A 73 14.79 -8.94 -3.25
C GLY A 73 16.10 -9.72 -3.15
N TYR A 74 17.14 -9.12 -2.55
CA TYR A 74 18.44 -9.81 -2.37
C TYR A 74 18.36 -11.03 -1.44
N ASN A 75 17.37 -11.11 -0.54
CA ASN A 75 17.00 -12.35 0.14
C ASN A 75 16.03 -13.15 -0.74
N LEU A 76 16.53 -13.54 -1.92
CA LEU A 76 15.73 -14.16 -2.98
C LEU A 76 14.97 -15.39 -2.47
N LYS A 77 13.69 -15.44 -2.80
CA LYS A 77 12.84 -16.61 -2.53
C LYS A 77 13.35 -17.80 -3.35
N VAL A 78 13.70 -18.88 -2.65
CA VAL A 78 14.21 -20.12 -3.26
C VAL A 78 13.51 -21.35 -2.68
N GLY A 79 13.47 -22.44 -3.43
CA GLY A 79 12.93 -23.72 -2.99
C GLY A 79 11.48 -23.62 -2.49
N ALA A 80 11.23 -23.95 -1.23
CA ALA A 80 9.89 -23.97 -0.64
C ALA A 80 9.21 -22.59 -0.50
N SER A 81 9.90 -21.49 -0.78
CA SER A 81 9.34 -20.13 -0.72
C SER A 81 8.39 -19.80 -1.87
N GLN A 82 8.22 -20.70 -2.85
CA GLN A 82 7.19 -20.63 -3.90
C GLN A 82 7.12 -19.26 -4.60
N ILE A 83 8.24 -18.78 -5.11
CA ILE A 83 8.34 -17.46 -5.78
C ILE A 83 7.29 -17.29 -6.90
N GLU A 84 6.93 -18.37 -7.59
CA GLU A 84 5.91 -18.39 -8.64
C GLU A 84 4.50 -18.03 -8.15
N MET A 85 4.26 -18.15 -6.85
CA MET A 85 2.99 -17.78 -6.22
C MET A 85 2.95 -16.31 -5.80
N MET A 86 4.06 -15.59 -5.83
CA MET A 86 4.17 -14.22 -5.29
C MET A 86 3.44 -13.15 -6.10
N LYS A 87 2.83 -13.48 -7.22
CA LYS A 87 1.80 -12.67 -7.89
C LYS A 87 0.55 -12.45 -7.01
N TYR A 88 0.38 -13.24 -5.94
CA TYR A 88 -0.70 -13.08 -4.95
C TYR A 88 -0.34 -12.19 -3.77
N ASP A 89 0.87 -11.66 -3.71
CA ASP A 89 1.35 -10.86 -2.58
C ASP A 89 0.70 -9.46 -2.49
N MET A 90 -0.33 -9.28 -3.28
CA MET A 90 -1.24 -8.13 -3.30
C MET A 90 -2.64 -8.48 -2.75
N GLY A 91 -2.81 -9.63 -2.12
CA GLY A 91 -4.10 -10.08 -1.59
C GLY A 91 -4.72 -9.11 -0.59
N GLY A 92 -3.91 -8.47 0.25
CA GLY A 92 -4.36 -7.42 1.17
C GLY A 92 -4.99 -6.24 0.43
N SER A 93 -4.34 -5.76 -0.64
CA SER A 93 -4.89 -4.68 -1.47
C SER A 93 -6.11 -5.09 -2.27
N ALA A 94 -6.18 -6.37 -2.70
CA ALA A 94 -7.38 -6.90 -3.36
C ALA A 94 -8.58 -6.86 -2.43
N ALA A 95 -8.40 -7.24 -1.15
CA ALA A 95 -9.44 -7.15 -0.13
C ALA A 95 -9.87 -5.70 0.13
N VAL A 96 -8.92 -4.75 0.22
CA VAL A 96 -9.20 -3.32 0.42
C VAL A 96 -9.98 -2.74 -0.77
N LEU A 97 -9.58 -3.04 -2.01
CA LEU A 97 -10.31 -2.58 -3.21
C LEU A 97 -11.68 -3.25 -3.35
N GLY A 98 -11.79 -4.52 -2.95
CA GLY A 98 -13.09 -5.22 -2.85
C GLY A 98 -14.02 -4.57 -1.85
N ALA A 99 -13.49 -4.17 -0.68
CA ALA A 99 -14.22 -3.40 0.32
C ALA A 99 -14.66 -2.03 -0.22
N ALA A 100 -13.80 -1.32 -0.97
CA ALA A 100 -14.16 -0.04 -1.60
C ALA A 100 -15.35 -0.20 -2.55
N LYS A 101 -15.35 -1.27 -3.36
CA LYS A 101 -16.49 -1.60 -4.23
C LYS A 101 -17.77 -1.87 -3.43
N ALA A 102 -17.69 -2.71 -2.39
CA ALA A 102 -18.84 -3.05 -1.55
C ALA A 102 -19.42 -1.83 -0.83
N ILE A 103 -18.56 -1.00 -0.24
CA ILE A 103 -18.96 0.22 0.47
C ILE A 103 -19.55 1.25 -0.50
N GLY A 104 -18.98 1.40 -1.70
CA GLY A 104 -19.53 2.26 -2.75
C GLY A 104 -20.97 1.86 -3.16
N ALA A 105 -21.25 0.55 -3.20
CA ALA A 105 -22.59 0.02 -3.49
C ALA A 105 -23.54 0.17 -2.30
N LEU A 106 -23.08 -0.10 -1.05
CA LEU A 106 -23.90 -0.09 0.16
C LEU A 106 -24.21 1.31 0.67
N LYS A 107 -23.34 2.29 0.43
CA LYS A 107 -23.45 3.69 0.86
C LYS A 107 -23.81 3.87 2.34
N PRO A 108 -23.01 3.31 3.28
CA PRO A 108 -23.31 3.38 4.70
C PRO A 108 -23.36 4.84 5.19
N LYS A 109 -24.28 5.14 6.11
CA LYS A 109 -24.45 6.48 6.67
C LYS A 109 -23.49 6.72 7.84
N GLY A 110 -23.06 7.97 8.02
CA GLY A 110 -22.32 8.41 9.20
C GLY A 110 -20.86 7.99 9.26
N VAL A 111 -20.33 7.27 8.28
CA VAL A 111 -18.94 6.80 8.26
C VAL A 111 -18.20 7.26 7.01
N GLU A 112 -17.04 7.90 7.20
CA GLU A 112 -16.07 8.18 6.15
C GLU A 112 -15.04 7.04 6.12
N ILE A 113 -14.72 6.52 4.93
CA ILE A 113 -13.82 5.39 4.82
C ILE A 113 -12.73 5.68 3.78
N HIS A 114 -11.48 5.50 4.20
CA HIS A 114 -10.29 5.60 3.37
C HIS A 114 -9.78 4.21 3.01
N PHE A 115 -9.53 3.96 1.74
CA PHE A 115 -8.97 2.73 1.20
C PHE A 115 -7.60 3.05 0.62
N ILE A 116 -6.55 2.51 1.23
CA ILE A 116 -5.16 2.88 0.96
C ILE A 116 -4.38 1.65 0.52
N VAL A 117 -3.64 1.78 -0.57
CA VAL A 117 -2.80 0.70 -1.12
C VAL A 117 -1.45 1.25 -1.56
N ALA A 118 -0.37 0.71 -1.00
CA ALA A 118 1.00 0.98 -1.43
C ALA A 118 1.42 -0.08 -2.46
N ALA A 119 1.17 0.18 -3.76
CA ALA A 119 1.42 -0.79 -4.82
C ALA A 119 2.81 -0.63 -5.44
N CYS A 120 3.63 -1.68 -5.35
CA CYS A 120 4.94 -1.78 -6.01
C CYS A 120 5.33 -3.24 -6.23
N GLU A 121 6.52 -3.47 -6.79
CA GLU A 121 7.16 -4.78 -6.82
C GLU A 121 8.41 -4.78 -5.94
N ASN A 122 8.73 -5.94 -5.35
CA ASN A 122 10.01 -6.20 -4.71
C ASN A 122 10.88 -7.05 -5.65
N MET A 123 11.82 -6.40 -6.32
CA MET A 123 12.66 -7.00 -7.36
C MET A 123 14.14 -6.80 -7.08
N ILE A 124 15.00 -7.38 -7.93
CA ILE A 124 16.45 -7.30 -7.82
C ILE A 124 17.00 -6.51 -9.00
N ASN A 125 17.73 -5.44 -8.71
CA ASN A 125 18.56 -4.72 -9.65
C ASN A 125 19.68 -3.97 -8.89
N GLY A 126 20.52 -3.24 -9.61
CA GLY A 126 21.63 -2.49 -9.00
C GLY A 126 21.24 -1.34 -8.07
N LEU A 127 19.93 -1.00 -7.97
CA LEU A 127 19.39 0.05 -7.10
C LEU A 127 18.55 -0.51 -5.94
N ALA A 128 18.29 -1.84 -5.93
CA ALA A 128 17.47 -2.47 -4.91
C ALA A 128 18.11 -2.33 -3.52
N MET A 129 17.28 -2.27 -2.49
CA MET A 129 17.74 -2.26 -1.10
C MET A 129 18.50 -3.53 -0.73
N HIS A 130 19.47 -3.41 0.15
CA HIS A 130 20.30 -4.50 0.63
C HIS A 130 20.05 -4.80 2.10
N PRO A 131 20.31 -6.02 2.57
CA PRO A 131 20.45 -6.27 4.00
C PRO A 131 21.54 -5.37 4.61
N GLY A 132 21.20 -4.70 5.72
CA GLY A 132 22.07 -3.71 6.36
C GLY A 132 21.80 -2.26 5.98
N ASP A 133 20.99 -2.01 4.94
CA ASP A 133 20.56 -0.65 4.63
C ASP A 133 19.73 -0.05 5.77
N VAL A 134 19.93 1.25 6.01
CA VAL A 134 19.11 2.03 6.94
C VAL A 134 18.27 3.01 6.13
N ILE A 135 16.96 2.80 6.15
CA ILE A 135 15.98 3.62 5.44
C ILE A 135 15.22 4.51 6.40
N THR A 136 14.68 5.62 5.91
CA THR A 136 13.89 6.55 6.73
C THR A 136 12.43 6.53 6.27
N ALA A 137 11.51 6.19 7.17
CA ALA A 137 10.07 6.23 6.92
C ALA A 137 9.54 7.66 6.99
N SER A 138 8.33 7.88 6.46
CA SER A 138 7.68 9.21 6.38
C SER A 138 7.42 9.90 7.73
N ASN A 139 7.45 9.15 8.84
CA ASN A 139 7.39 9.69 10.20
C ASN A 139 8.76 10.07 10.78
N GLY A 140 9.84 10.00 9.99
CA GLY A 140 11.21 10.33 10.39
C GLY A 140 11.94 9.22 11.14
N LYS A 141 11.31 8.07 11.42
CA LYS A 141 11.98 6.93 12.05
C LYS A 141 12.85 6.19 11.05
N THR A 142 14.03 5.78 11.51
CA THR A 142 14.94 4.93 10.76
C THR A 142 14.62 3.45 10.96
N ILE A 143 14.77 2.67 9.91
CA ILE A 143 14.52 1.22 9.90
C ILE A 143 15.74 0.55 9.29
N GLU A 144 16.38 -0.35 10.03
CA GLU A 144 17.42 -1.24 9.50
C GLU A 144 16.76 -2.40 8.75
N VAL A 145 17.16 -2.60 7.51
CA VAL A 145 16.67 -3.69 6.66
C VAL A 145 17.53 -4.93 6.90
N ASN A 146 17.08 -5.83 7.76
CA ASN A 146 17.80 -7.09 8.01
C ASN A 146 17.44 -8.18 7.00
N ASN A 147 16.26 -8.09 6.40
CA ASN A 147 15.76 -9.04 5.42
C ASN A 147 14.93 -8.33 4.37
N THR A 148 15.36 -8.36 3.11
CA THR A 148 14.64 -7.72 2.01
C THR A 148 13.36 -8.46 1.61
N ASP A 149 13.18 -9.72 2.06
CA ASP A 149 11.95 -10.51 1.93
C ASP A 149 10.91 -10.17 3.03
N ALA A 150 11.18 -9.14 3.82
CA ALA A 150 10.25 -8.56 4.79
C ALA A 150 9.76 -7.16 4.33
N GLU A 151 9.60 -6.98 3.02
CA GLU A 151 9.27 -5.74 2.32
C GLU A 151 7.87 -5.23 2.64
N GLY A 152 6.91 -6.13 2.88
CA GLY A 152 5.51 -5.77 3.15
C GLY A 152 5.39 -4.84 4.33
N ARG A 153 6.10 -5.11 5.43
CA ARG A 153 6.13 -4.22 6.61
C ARG A 153 6.76 -2.87 6.32
N LEU A 154 7.65 -2.77 5.33
CA LEU A 154 8.27 -1.51 4.94
C LEU A 154 7.30 -0.65 4.14
N THR A 155 6.59 -1.24 3.17
CA THR A 155 5.54 -0.52 2.42
C THR A 155 4.40 -0.09 3.34
N LEU A 156 4.01 -0.95 4.30
CA LEU A 156 2.97 -0.65 5.28
C LEU A 156 3.41 0.42 6.30
N ALA A 157 4.69 0.54 6.63
CA ALA A 157 5.16 1.58 7.55
C ALA A 157 4.76 2.99 7.06
N ASP A 158 4.98 3.29 5.79
CA ASP A 158 4.60 4.58 5.22
C ASP A 158 3.09 4.68 4.95
N ALA A 159 2.46 3.58 4.51
CA ALA A 159 1.01 3.57 4.29
C ALA A 159 0.21 3.78 5.59
N LEU A 160 0.63 3.18 6.70
CA LEU A 160 0.02 3.36 8.01
C LEU A 160 0.29 4.76 8.57
N THR A 161 1.49 5.31 8.35
CA THR A 161 1.80 6.70 8.71
C THR A 161 0.90 7.67 7.94
N TYR A 162 0.76 7.48 6.63
CA TYR A 162 -0.16 8.27 5.80
C TYR A 162 -1.61 8.16 6.30
N ALA A 163 -2.08 6.94 6.57
CA ALA A 163 -3.41 6.69 7.12
C ALA A 163 -3.63 7.40 8.47
N SER A 164 -2.63 7.36 9.36
CA SER A 164 -2.69 8.02 10.67
C SER A 164 -2.83 9.54 10.55
N ASN A 165 -2.20 10.16 9.56
CA ASN A 165 -2.29 11.60 9.32
C ASN A 165 -3.70 12.05 8.87
N LEU A 166 -4.54 11.13 8.37
CA LEU A 166 -5.96 11.39 8.07
C LEU A 166 -6.83 11.42 9.33
N LYS A 167 -6.26 11.10 10.50
CA LYS A 167 -6.91 11.08 11.83
C LYS A 167 -8.17 10.20 11.85
N PRO A 168 -8.11 8.94 11.41
CA PRO A 168 -9.23 8.04 11.52
C PRO A 168 -9.43 7.59 12.99
N ASN A 169 -10.65 7.15 13.32
CA ASN A 169 -10.95 6.54 14.60
C ASN A 169 -10.39 5.10 14.69
N THR A 170 -10.31 4.42 13.55
CA THR A 170 -9.79 3.05 13.46
C THR A 170 -8.98 2.88 12.17
N ILE A 171 -7.86 2.17 12.27
CA ILE A 171 -7.06 1.71 11.14
C ILE A 171 -7.06 0.18 11.17
N ILE A 172 -7.32 -0.44 10.02
CA ILE A 172 -7.25 -1.89 9.82
C ILE A 172 -6.30 -2.14 8.65
N ASP A 173 -5.26 -2.92 8.85
CA ASP A 173 -4.39 -3.34 7.76
C ASP A 173 -4.63 -4.81 7.38
N LEU A 174 -4.43 -5.11 6.10
CA LEU A 174 -4.59 -6.43 5.51
C LEU A 174 -3.34 -6.76 4.69
N ALA A 175 -2.70 -7.88 5.00
CA ALA A 175 -1.47 -8.28 4.35
C ALA A 175 -1.41 -9.80 4.18
N THR A 176 -0.93 -10.25 3.04
CA THR A 176 -0.38 -11.59 2.87
C THR A 176 0.99 -11.66 3.56
N LEU A 177 1.25 -12.75 4.29
CA LEU A 177 2.46 -12.95 5.10
C LEU A 177 3.25 -14.18 4.64
#